data_0d22bbbfb22d310ed49d6a34c8f78112
#
_entry.id   0d22bbbfb22d310ed49d6a34c8f78112
#
_cell.length_a   1.000
_cell.length_b   1.000
_cell.length_c   1.000
_cell.angle_alpha   90.00
_cell.angle_beta   90.00
_cell.angle_gamma   90.00
#
_symmetry.space_group_name_H-M   'P 1'
#
loop_
_entity.id
_entity.type
_entity.pdbx_description
1 polymer ?
#
loop_
_entity_poly.entity_id
_entity_poly.type
_entity_poly.pdbx_seq_one_letter_code
_entity_poly.pdbx_strand_id
1 'polypeptide(L)'
;TDRWSWRVAIAPVVLDGPFSVMPGVNRELVVIEGNGMVLNVDSESVKCEPGQVVRFFGDSVTIASLVDGPVVDLGLMTVRDSVIGSMVVTADAGDVIETDVLVAIGDAVFEDKDGKHYILGSKDALLDVRGHQLALLSGLAIAIQVNS
;
A
#
# COMPACT_ATOMS: atom_id res chain seq x y z
N THR A 1 -14.36 7.04 -10.02
CA THR A 1 -13.15 7.77 -10.48
C THR A 1 -13.42 9.22 -10.84
N ASP A 2 -14.68 9.64 -10.92
CA ASP A 2 -15.03 11.00 -11.38
C ASP A 2 -14.61 12.09 -10.40
N ARG A 3 -14.32 11.75 -9.15
CA ARG A 3 -14.08 12.70 -8.09
C ARG A 3 -12.72 12.62 -7.43
N TRP A 4 -11.90 11.65 -7.78
CA TRP A 4 -10.58 11.52 -7.20
C TRP A 4 -9.54 11.16 -8.27
N SER A 5 -8.32 11.64 -8.08
CA SER A 5 -7.19 11.29 -8.94
C SER A 5 -6.37 10.14 -8.35
N TRP A 6 -6.43 9.95 -7.05
CA TRP A 6 -5.82 8.83 -6.35
C TRP A 6 -6.56 8.52 -5.06
N ARG A 7 -6.43 7.29 -4.62
CA ARG A 7 -7.08 6.78 -3.41
C ARG A 7 -6.23 5.72 -2.76
N VAL A 8 -6.17 5.75 -1.44
CA VAL A 8 -5.56 4.72 -0.60
C VAL A 8 -6.65 4.04 0.22
N ALA A 9 -6.64 2.72 0.26
CA ALA A 9 -7.60 1.95 1.02
C ALA A 9 -6.95 0.77 1.72
N ILE A 10 -7.36 0.53 2.96
CA ILE A 10 -7.04 -0.67 3.72
C ILE A 10 -8.31 -1.51 3.75
N ALA A 11 -8.24 -2.75 3.28
CA ALA A 11 -9.41 -3.59 3.12
C ALA A 11 -9.15 -5.04 3.54
N PRO A 12 -10.10 -5.66 4.24
CA PRO A 12 -10.03 -7.09 4.49
C PRO A 12 -10.49 -7.87 3.25
N VAL A 13 -9.82 -8.99 2.98
CA VAL A 13 -10.24 -9.98 1.99
C VAL A 13 -10.46 -11.28 2.75
N VAL A 14 -11.71 -11.65 2.93
CA VAL A 14 -12.09 -12.79 3.79
C VAL A 14 -12.55 -14.01 3.01
N LEU A 15 -12.82 -13.85 1.71
CA LEU A 15 -13.25 -14.92 0.80
C LEU A 15 -12.55 -14.77 -0.54
N ASP A 16 -12.35 -15.89 -1.22
CA ASP A 16 -11.96 -15.87 -2.63
C ASP A 16 -13.04 -15.15 -3.45
N GLY A 17 -12.61 -14.42 -4.45
CA GLY A 17 -13.57 -13.74 -5.32
C GLY A 17 -12.96 -12.64 -6.19
N PRO A 18 -13.77 -12.04 -7.04
CA PRO A 18 -13.31 -11.03 -7.96
C PRO A 18 -13.10 -9.69 -7.26
N PHE A 19 -12.10 -8.94 -7.74
CA PHE A 19 -11.95 -7.52 -7.43
C PHE A 19 -12.79 -6.71 -8.41
N SER A 20 -13.22 -5.53 -7.97
CA SER A 20 -13.92 -4.61 -8.86
C SER A 20 -13.04 -4.20 -10.03
N VAL A 21 -13.60 -4.22 -11.24
CA VAL A 21 -12.93 -3.68 -12.42
C VAL A 21 -12.98 -2.16 -12.35
N MET A 22 -11.83 -1.51 -12.51
CA MET A 22 -11.69 -0.06 -12.41
C MET A 22 -11.02 0.49 -13.67
N PRO A 23 -11.79 0.79 -14.72
CA PRO A 23 -11.22 1.26 -15.99
C PRO A 23 -10.43 2.55 -15.82
N GLY A 24 -9.26 2.61 -16.46
CA GLY A 24 -8.39 3.78 -16.43
C GLY A 24 -7.59 3.97 -15.15
N VAL A 25 -7.63 2.99 -14.25
CA VAL A 25 -6.97 3.05 -12.95
C VAL A 25 -5.80 2.08 -12.90
N ASN A 26 -4.65 2.57 -12.46
CA ASN A 26 -3.53 1.72 -12.07
C ASN A 26 -3.66 1.35 -10.59
N ARG A 27 -3.35 0.13 -10.25
CA ARG A 27 -3.45 -0.38 -8.89
C ARG A 27 -2.12 -0.93 -8.41
N GLU A 28 -1.78 -0.60 -7.18
CA GLU A 28 -0.73 -1.27 -6.41
C GLU A 28 -1.35 -1.83 -5.14
N LEU A 29 -0.89 -2.99 -4.73
CA LEU A 29 -1.46 -3.70 -3.61
C LEU A 29 -0.37 -4.41 -2.83
N VAL A 30 -0.49 -4.40 -1.51
CA VAL A 30 0.40 -5.13 -0.61
C VAL A 30 -0.42 -5.75 0.52
N VAL A 31 -0.16 -7.01 0.82
CA VAL A 31 -0.77 -7.68 1.98
C VAL A 31 -0.02 -7.23 3.23
N ILE A 32 -0.73 -6.65 4.17
CA ILE A 32 -0.19 -6.14 5.43
C ILE A 32 -0.50 -7.02 6.63
N GLU A 33 -1.50 -7.89 6.53
CA GLU A 33 -1.83 -8.91 7.54
C GLU A 33 -2.28 -10.19 6.84
N GLY A 34 -1.98 -11.33 7.43
CA GLY A 34 -2.36 -12.65 6.92
C GLY A 34 -1.25 -13.34 6.14
N ASN A 35 -1.58 -14.46 5.51
CA ASN A 35 -0.60 -15.36 4.89
C ASN A 35 -0.47 -15.18 3.38
N GLY A 36 -1.03 -14.13 2.85
CA GLY A 36 -0.95 -13.83 1.43
C GLY A 36 -2.14 -14.34 0.62
N MET A 37 -2.12 -14.02 -0.66
CA MET A 37 -3.11 -14.45 -1.64
C MET A 37 -2.48 -14.56 -3.02
N VAL A 38 -3.19 -15.17 -3.94
CA VAL A 38 -2.81 -15.21 -5.35
C VAL A 38 -3.85 -14.42 -6.12
N LEU A 39 -3.40 -13.49 -6.94
CA LEU A 39 -4.24 -12.78 -7.89
C LEU A 39 -4.13 -13.45 -9.25
N ASN A 40 -5.28 -13.75 -9.83
CA ASN A 40 -5.35 -14.13 -11.23
C ASN A 40 -5.74 -12.88 -12.01
N VAL A 41 -4.80 -12.29 -12.72
CA VAL A 41 -4.96 -11.03 -13.45
C VAL A 41 -4.97 -11.37 -14.94
N ASP A 42 -6.11 -11.25 -15.59
CA ASP A 42 -6.30 -11.65 -16.99
C ASP A 42 -5.73 -13.04 -17.29
N SER A 43 -6.04 -14.01 -16.42
CA SER A 43 -5.59 -15.41 -16.49
C SER A 43 -4.11 -15.65 -16.16
N GLU A 44 -3.37 -14.64 -15.72
CA GLU A 44 -2.01 -14.80 -15.21
C GLU A 44 -1.99 -14.80 -13.69
N SER A 45 -1.32 -15.76 -13.08
CA SER A 45 -1.20 -15.86 -11.62
C SER A 45 -0.08 -14.96 -11.11
N VAL A 46 -0.41 -14.13 -10.14
CA VAL A 46 0.54 -13.26 -9.44
C VAL A 46 0.45 -13.55 -7.95
N LYS A 47 1.56 -13.92 -7.33
CA LYS A 47 1.60 -14.13 -5.88
C LYS A 47 1.69 -12.79 -5.17
N CYS A 48 0.83 -12.60 -4.17
CA CYS A 48 0.88 -11.48 -3.25
C CYS A 48 1.33 -12.00 -1.89
N GLU A 49 2.63 -12.15 -1.71
CA GLU A 49 3.21 -12.50 -0.42
C GLU A 49 3.13 -11.31 0.53
N PRO A 50 3.01 -11.54 1.84
CA PRO A 50 2.98 -10.44 2.81
C PRO A 50 4.18 -9.51 2.63
N GLY A 51 3.93 -8.20 2.55
CA GLY A 51 4.97 -7.19 2.39
C GLY A 51 5.46 -6.99 0.96
N GLN A 52 4.95 -7.73 -0.01
CA GLN A 52 5.33 -7.58 -1.42
C GLN A 52 4.33 -6.69 -2.14
N VAL A 53 4.82 -5.63 -2.77
CA VAL A 53 3.99 -4.74 -3.59
C VAL A 53 3.79 -5.36 -4.97
N VAL A 54 2.52 -5.49 -5.36
CA VAL A 54 2.11 -6.02 -6.66
C VAL A 54 1.40 -4.92 -7.44
N ARG A 55 1.69 -4.82 -8.73
CA ARG A 55 1.12 -3.80 -9.63
C ARG A 55 0.30 -4.46 -10.72
N PHE A 56 -0.88 -3.91 -10.97
CA PHE A 56 -1.75 -4.38 -12.05
C PHE A 56 -2.70 -3.27 -12.52
N PHE A 57 -3.25 -3.46 -13.70
CA PHE A 57 -4.25 -2.53 -14.22
C PHE A 57 -5.62 -2.81 -13.62
N GLY A 58 -6.32 -1.77 -13.18
CA GLY A 58 -7.70 -1.89 -12.71
C GLY A 58 -8.67 -2.33 -13.81
N ASP A 59 -8.30 -2.12 -15.07
CA ASP A 59 -9.04 -2.58 -16.25
C ASP A 59 -9.11 -4.10 -16.33
N SER A 60 -8.11 -4.79 -15.78
CA SER A 60 -7.98 -6.25 -15.90
C SER A 60 -9.01 -6.99 -15.04
N VAL A 61 -9.47 -8.13 -15.53
CA VAL A 61 -10.27 -9.06 -14.74
C VAL A 61 -9.34 -9.72 -13.71
N THR A 62 -9.59 -9.44 -12.43
CA THR A 62 -8.72 -9.87 -11.34
C THR A 62 -9.52 -10.65 -10.32
N ILE A 63 -9.07 -11.88 -10.03
CA ILE A 63 -9.72 -12.79 -9.08
C ILE A 63 -8.70 -13.15 -8.01
N ALA A 64 -9.07 -12.94 -6.74
CA ALA A 64 -8.25 -13.28 -5.60
C ALA A 64 -8.54 -14.68 -5.08
N SER A 65 -7.49 -15.42 -4.74
CA SER A 65 -7.57 -16.70 -4.03
C SER A 65 -6.69 -16.61 -2.78
N LEU A 66 -7.29 -16.83 -1.62
CA LEU A 66 -6.57 -16.80 -0.33
C LEU A 66 -5.70 -18.06 -0.21
N VAL A 67 -4.46 -17.86 0.25
CA VAL A 67 -3.53 -18.97 0.45
C VAL A 67 -3.86 -19.73 1.72
N ASP A 68 -4.06 -19.02 2.83
CA ASP A 68 -4.36 -19.62 4.11
C ASP A 68 -5.05 -18.59 5.00
N GLY A 69 -6.37 -18.55 4.94
CA GLY A 69 -7.20 -17.65 5.71
C GLY A 69 -7.24 -16.22 5.19
N PRO A 70 -7.98 -15.35 5.90
CA PRO A 70 -8.17 -13.97 5.49
C PRO A 70 -6.87 -13.15 5.48
N VAL A 71 -6.85 -12.12 4.66
CA VAL A 71 -5.78 -11.13 4.63
C VAL A 71 -6.36 -9.74 4.81
N VAL A 72 -5.50 -8.79 5.16
CA VAL A 72 -5.77 -7.36 5.03
C VAL A 72 -4.79 -6.81 4.02
N ASP A 73 -5.27 -6.09 3.04
CA ASP A 73 -4.42 -5.45 2.05
C ASP A 73 -4.47 -3.92 2.15
N LEU A 74 -3.39 -3.30 1.69
CA LEU A 74 -3.30 -1.88 1.45
C LEU A 74 -3.24 -1.67 -0.05
N GLY A 75 -4.15 -0.89 -0.59
CA GLY A 75 -4.23 -0.60 -2.01
C GLY A 75 -4.03 0.87 -2.31
N LEU A 76 -3.27 1.15 -3.35
CA LEU A 76 -3.14 2.46 -3.98
C LEU A 76 -3.76 2.39 -5.36
N MET A 77 -4.72 3.27 -5.61
CA MET A 77 -5.39 3.39 -6.90
C MET A 77 -5.11 4.78 -7.46
N THR A 78 -4.60 4.84 -8.68
CA THR A 78 -4.28 6.10 -9.35
C THR A 78 -4.95 6.17 -10.71
N VAL A 79 -5.54 7.30 -11.03
CA VAL A 79 -6.09 7.56 -12.36
C VAL A 79 -4.93 7.75 -13.32
N ARG A 80 -4.82 6.85 -14.30
CA ARG A 80 -3.64 6.65 -15.15
C ARG A 80 -3.12 7.91 -15.82
N ASP A 81 -4.00 8.75 -16.31
CA ASP A 81 -3.60 9.93 -17.04
C ASP A 81 -3.50 11.18 -16.18
N SER A 82 -3.75 11.06 -14.88
CA SER A 82 -3.74 12.19 -13.95
C SER A 82 -2.54 12.21 -13.03
N VAL A 83 -2.18 11.04 -12.46
CA VAL A 83 -1.12 10.94 -11.46
C VAL A 83 -0.33 9.66 -11.64
N ILE A 84 0.90 9.69 -11.15
CA ILE A 84 1.75 8.51 -11.02
C ILE A 84 1.96 8.26 -9.53
N GLY A 85 1.67 7.06 -9.08
CA GLY A 85 1.81 6.68 -7.69
C GLY A 85 2.67 5.44 -7.51
N SER A 86 3.26 5.33 -6.33
CA SER A 86 4.05 4.16 -5.96
C SER A 86 4.00 3.91 -4.46
N MET A 87 4.10 2.64 -4.09
CA MET A 87 4.28 2.19 -2.70
C MET A 87 5.63 1.49 -2.57
N VAL A 88 6.32 1.79 -1.49
CA VAL A 88 7.60 1.15 -1.15
C VAL A 88 7.56 0.71 0.30
N VAL A 89 7.94 -0.53 0.55
CA VAL A 89 8.09 -1.04 1.92
C VAL A 89 9.43 -0.56 2.46
N THR A 90 9.40 0.11 3.61
CA THR A 90 10.59 0.60 4.31
C THR A 90 10.81 -0.22 5.57
N ALA A 91 11.99 -0.79 5.71
CA ALA A 91 12.33 -1.69 6.81
C ALA A 91 13.67 -1.36 7.47
N ASP A 92 14.49 -0.54 6.85
CA ASP A 92 15.85 -0.28 7.33
C ASP A 92 15.87 0.89 8.31
N ALA A 93 16.27 0.63 9.54
CA ALA A 93 16.38 1.67 10.56
C ALA A 93 17.40 2.74 10.15
N GLY A 94 17.04 3.99 10.34
CA GLY A 94 17.86 5.13 9.97
C GLY A 94 17.61 5.68 8.58
N ASP A 95 16.83 4.98 7.75
CA ASP A 95 16.45 5.50 6.44
C ASP A 95 15.60 6.77 6.59
N VAL A 96 15.94 7.77 5.82
CA VAL A 96 15.16 9.02 5.77
C VAL A 96 14.12 8.87 4.66
N ILE A 97 12.87 9.10 5.02
CA ILE A 97 11.73 8.90 4.14
C ILE A 97 11.11 10.26 3.83
N GLU A 98 10.93 10.54 2.56
CA GLU A 98 10.22 11.70 2.07
C GLU A 98 9.09 11.22 1.16
N THR A 99 7.86 11.37 1.61
CA THR A 99 6.69 10.75 0.98
C THR A 99 5.41 11.52 1.31
N ASP A 100 4.31 11.16 0.67
CA ASP A 100 3.01 11.79 0.94
C ASP A 100 2.29 11.14 2.10
N VAL A 101 2.33 9.82 2.17
CA VAL A 101 1.62 9.02 3.19
C VAL A 101 2.54 7.92 3.68
N LEU A 102 2.54 7.70 4.99
CA LEU A 102 3.17 6.55 5.63
C LEU A 102 2.12 5.71 6.33
N VAL A 103 2.12 4.41 6.07
CA VAL A 103 1.23 3.45 6.73
C VAL A 103 2.08 2.42 7.47
N ALA A 104 1.82 2.25 8.77
CA ALA A 104 2.55 1.28 9.58
C ALA A 104 2.04 -0.15 9.33
N ILE A 105 3.00 -1.07 9.21
CA ILE A 105 2.74 -2.51 9.25
C ILE A 105 3.25 -3.00 10.62
N GLY A 106 2.32 -3.33 11.53
CA GLY A 106 2.70 -3.52 12.92
C GLY A 106 3.11 -2.18 13.54
N ASP A 107 3.76 -2.22 14.68
CA ASP A 107 4.21 -1.00 15.35
C ASP A 107 5.44 -0.41 14.65
N ALA A 108 5.43 0.90 14.45
CA ALA A 108 6.55 1.60 13.84
C ALA A 108 6.81 2.93 14.56
N VAL A 109 8.06 3.34 14.61
CA VAL A 109 8.46 4.61 15.24
C VAL A 109 9.29 5.41 14.23
N PHE A 110 8.93 6.66 14.08
CA PHE A 110 9.65 7.64 13.24
C PHE A 110 10.13 8.81 14.07
N GLU A 111 11.19 9.45 13.62
CA GLU A 111 11.73 10.66 14.21
C GLU A 111 11.87 11.74 13.14
N ASP A 112 11.42 12.96 13.42
CA ASP A 112 11.64 14.08 12.52
C ASP A 112 12.99 14.77 12.80
N LYS A 113 13.33 15.75 11.99
CA LYS A 113 14.60 16.50 12.11
C LYS A 113 14.74 17.25 13.42
N ASP A 114 13.64 17.51 14.13
CA ASP A 114 13.62 18.20 15.40
C ASP A 114 13.65 17.24 16.60
N GLY A 115 13.76 15.94 16.34
CA GLY A 115 13.80 14.91 17.36
C GLY A 115 12.45 14.47 17.89
N LYS A 116 11.36 14.93 17.27
CA LYS A 116 10.01 14.52 17.66
C LYS A 116 9.74 13.10 17.15
N HIS A 117 9.18 12.27 18.01
CA HIS A 117 8.82 10.90 17.68
C HIS A 117 7.35 10.78 17.29
N TYR A 118 7.11 9.95 16.29
CA TYR A 118 5.78 9.54 15.83
C TYR A 118 5.67 8.03 16.01
N ILE A 119 4.79 7.61 16.91
CA ILE A 119 4.58 6.21 17.25
C ILE A 119 3.29 5.77 16.60
N LEU A 120 3.38 4.83 15.66
CA LEU A 120 2.24 4.30 14.91
C LEU A 120 2.00 2.85 15.32
N GLY A 121 0.73 2.52 15.59
CA GLY A 121 0.29 1.15 15.67
C GLY A 121 -0.03 0.59 14.28
N SER A 122 -0.27 -0.71 14.21
CA SER A 122 -0.61 -1.38 12.96
C SER A 122 -1.79 -0.70 12.26
N LYS A 123 -1.63 -0.43 10.98
CA LYS A 123 -2.58 0.26 10.10
C LYS A 123 -2.76 1.77 10.37
N ASP A 124 -2.08 2.32 11.36
CA ASP A 124 -2.04 3.77 11.52
C ASP A 124 -1.28 4.41 10.37
N ALA A 125 -1.65 5.65 10.04
CA ALA A 125 -1.04 6.38 8.95
C ALA A 125 -0.69 7.82 9.34
N LEU A 126 0.39 8.32 8.77
CA LEU A 126 0.72 9.75 8.75
C LEU A 126 0.40 10.29 7.35
N LEU A 127 -0.37 11.35 7.32
CA LEU A 127 -0.80 12.02 6.08
C LEU A 127 -0.06 13.35 5.92
N ASP A 128 0.05 13.81 4.67
CA ASP A 128 0.66 15.10 4.33
C ASP A 128 2.08 15.25 4.87
N VAL A 129 2.88 14.20 4.79
CA VAL A 129 4.26 14.20 5.28
C VAL A 129 5.28 14.68 4.25
N ARG A 130 4.82 15.08 3.06
CA ARG A 130 5.68 15.65 2.02
C ARG A 130 6.39 16.90 2.56
N GLY A 131 7.71 16.96 2.35
CA GLY A 131 8.54 18.05 2.87
C GLY A 131 9.00 17.85 4.31
N HIS A 132 8.48 16.85 5.00
CA HIS A 132 8.99 16.41 6.29
C HIS A 132 9.92 15.23 6.09
N GLN A 133 11.13 15.33 6.58
CA GLN A 133 12.07 14.21 6.56
C GLN A 133 11.90 13.41 7.85
N LEU A 134 11.45 12.16 7.68
CA LEU A 134 11.24 11.24 8.78
C LEU A 134 12.24 10.10 8.68
N ALA A 135 12.91 9.80 9.78
CA ALA A 135 13.77 8.63 9.89
C ALA A 135 13.01 7.50 10.57
N LEU A 136 13.03 6.33 9.97
CA LEU A 136 12.49 5.12 10.58
C LEU A 136 13.46 4.67 11.68
N LEU A 137 12.98 4.60 12.93
CA LEU A 137 13.77 4.13 14.06
C LEU A 137 13.54 2.64 14.32
N SER A 138 12.31 2.18 14.19
CA SER A 138 11.97 0.77 14.37
C SER A 138 10.69 0.42 13.65
N GLY A 139 10.51 -0.87 13.35
CA GLY A 139 9.30 -1.38 12.74
C GLY A 139 9.35 -1.41 11.22
N LEU A 140 8.17 -1.47 10.61
CA LEU A 140 7.99 -1.61 9.19
C LEU A 140 6.87 -0.66 8.74
N ALA A 141 7.07 0.00 7.64
CA ALA A 141 6.05 0.89 7.10
C ALA A 141 6.04 0.88 5.57
N ILE A 142 4.93 1.36 5.02
CA ILE A 142 4.78 1.56 3.58
C ILE A 142 4.77 3.05 3.32
N ALA A 143 5.68 3.49 2.47
CA ALA A 143 5.75 4.86 1.98
C ALA A 143 4.97 4.95 0.67
N ILE A 144 4.02 5.87 0.61
CA ILE A 144 3.19 6.10 -0.57
C ILE A 144 3.50 7.48 -1.13
N GLN A 145 3.88 7.51 -2.39
CA GLN A 145 4.22 8.73 -3.09
C GLN A 145 3.32 8.88 -4.31
N VAL A 146 2.76 10.08 -4.50
CA VAL A 146 1.88 10.39 -5.62
C VAL A 146 2.35 11.70 -6.26
N ASN A 147 2.58 11.65 -7.56
CA ASN A 147 3.01 12.81 -8.36
C ASN A 147 2.03 13.05 -9.51
N SER A 148 1.67 14.29 -9.70
CA SER A 148 0.82 14.71 -10.82
C SER A 148 1.63 15.08 -12.06
#